data_665e31697eff87acf71158a9fcf77801
#
_entry.id   665e31697eff87acf71158a9fcf77801
#
_cell.length_a   1.000
_cell.length_b   1.000
_cell.length_c   1.000
_cell.angle_alpha   90.00
_cell.angle_beta   90.00
_cell.angle_gamma   90.00
#
_symmetry.space_group_name_H-M   'P 1'
#
loop_
_entity.id
_entity.type
_entity.pdbx_description
1 polymer ?
#
loop_
_entity_poly.entity_id
_entity_poly.type
_entity_poly.pdbx_seq_one_letter_code
_entity_poly.pdbx_strand_id
1 'polypeptide(L)'
;MPEIDLGLVVGPAGAQGATGPAGAEGKQGERGLPGKDGAPGAQGDPGADGKSAYETASASGYVGSEAQFGRDLADVQNAVKYNAPQTLTDAQKAQARSNIGAPAPYTAGENISISGSVIATKVQPCNRNLLDNWYFGNPVNQRDVSGTISSAGYFLDRWKLVSGSVTINTDGITLNGTMQQVLETAPVGTVTASALTQAGVGEVVPTYNSETKTVTVTAAGEKLVAVKLELGTEQTLAHQNSSGAWVLNEMPDYGEELTKCMRYLQIISTPYDTSGNGVAIGYANNTVDLWVPIPLAVPMRISPTPTIPTGGVSRFKAGKTSSALKDVTRVTGGWAMQTGGACSMRSLIFASSGLTAGETYALFMRQGAQIVLSAEL
;
A
#
# COMPACT_ATOMS: atom_id res chain seq x y z
N MET A 1 5.09 17.87 -10.04
CA MET A 1 6.41 18.23 -10.63
C MET A 1 6.28 17.96 -12.10
N PRO A 2 6.70 18.86 -12.97
CA PRO A 2 6.60 18.63 -14.41
C PRO A 2 7.55 17.51 -14.84
N GLU A 3 7.00 16.59 -15.61
CA GLU A 3 7.72 15.51 -16.27
C GLU A 3 8.67 16.11 -17.31
N ILE A 4 9.96 15.75 -17.26
CA ILE A 4 10.93 16.14 -18.26
C ILE A 4 10.93 15.04 -19.32
N ASP A 5 10.34 15.33 -20.47
CA ASP A 5 10.42 14.52 -21.67
C ASP A 5 11.82 14.64 -22.26
N LEU A 6 12.63 13.59 -22.12
CA LEU A 6 13.92 13.46 -22.78
C LEU A 6 13.70 12.85 -24.16
N GLY A 7 13.32 13.68 -25.12
CA GLY A 7 13.13 13.27 -26.49
C GLY A 7 14.32 12.49 -27.07
N LEU A 8 14.01 11.38 -27.72
CA LEU A 8 14.98 10.52 -28.40
C LEU A 8 15.55 11.26 -29.63
N VAL A 9 16.80 11.69 -29.54
CA VAL A 9 17.52 12.29 -30.69
C VAL A 9 18.09 11.15 -31.52
N VAL A 10 17.30 10.65 -32.48
CA VAL A 10 17.80 9.78 -33.55
C VAL A 10 17.92 10.62 -34.82
N GLY A 11 19.13 10.86 -35.26
CA GLY A 11 19.38 11.51 -36.55
C GLY A 11 18.93 10.64 -37.73
N PRO A 12 18.43 11.22 -38.81
CA PRO A 12 18.01 10.45 -39.98
C PRO A 12 19.21 9.76 -40.66
N ALA A 13 18.99 8.53 -41.13
CA ALA A 13 19.98 7.80 -41.93
C ALA A 13 20.27 8.54 -43.23
N GLY A 14 21.57 8.64 -43.59
CA GLY A 14 21.99 9.28 -44.83
C GLY A 14 21.40 8.59 -46.08
N ALA A 15 21.08 9.38 -47.08
CA ALA A 15 20.54 8.92 -48.33
C ALA A 15 21.55 8.05 -49.10
N GLN A 16 21.12 6.98 -49.69
CA GLN A 16 21.88 6.08 -50.55
C GLN A 16 22.21 6.83 -51.86
N GLY A 17 23.53 6.76 -52.26
CA GLY A 17 24.01 7.36 -53.50
C GLY A 17 23.33 6.78 -54.76
N ALA A 18 23.11 7.62 -55.72
CA ALA A 18 22.48 7.26 -56.99
C ALA A 18 23.39 6.34 -57.82
N THR A 19 22.77 5.37 -58.50
CA THR A 19 23.44 4.46 -59.42
C THR A 19 23.86 5.25 -60.67
N GLY A 20 25.12 5.08 -61.12
CA GLY A 20 25.65 5.73 -62.31
C GLY A 20 24.99 5.22 -63.60
N PRO A 21 24.92 6.10 -64.61
CA PRO A 21 24.28 5.74 -65.90
C PRO A 21 25.08 4.70 -66.70
N ALA A 22 24.37 3.86 -67.42
CA ALA A 22 24.93 2.84 -68.29
C ALA A 22 25.65 3.49 -69.48
N GLY A 23 26.84 2.92 -69.84
CA GLY A 23 27.63 3.36 -70.98
C GLY A 23 26.92 3.07 -72.33
N ALA A 24 27.17 3.90 -73.30
CA ALA A 24 26.59 3.81 -74.65
C ALA A 24 27.14 2.62 -75.44
N GLU A 25 26.25 1.98 -76.18
CA GLU A 25 26.54 0.82 -77.05
C GLU A 25 27.42 1.21 -78.25
N GLY A 26 28.49 0.46 -78.49
CA GLY A 26 29.41 0.70 -79.59
C GLY A 26 28.83 0.20 -80.94
N LYS A 27 29.14 0.95 -81.98
CA LYS A 27 28.70 0.64 -83.37
C LYS A 27 29.34 -0.65 -83.91
N GLN A 28 28.58 -1.45 -84.62
CA GLN A 28 28.96 -2.67 -85.27
C GLN A 28 29.92 -2.40 -86.43
N GLY A 29 31.08 -3.06 -86.43
CA GLY A 29 32.07 -2.99 -87.52
C GLY A 29 31.71 -3.87 -88.72
N GLU A 30 32.19 -3.46 -89.90
CA GLU A 30 31.90 -4.12 -91.14
C GLU A 30 32.58 -5.51 -91.28
N ARG A 31 31.94 -6.43 -91.94
CA ARG A 31 32.33 -7.84 -92.15
C ARG A 31 33.58 -7.94 -93.05
N GLY A 32 34.68 -8.45 -92.57
CA GLY A 32 35.87 -8.78 -93.32
C GLY A 32 35.74 -10.07 -94.10
N LEU A 33 36.44 -10.19 -95.20
CA LEU A 33 36.44 -11.33 -96.09
C LEU A 33 37.03 -12.62 -95.46
N PRO A 34 36.57 -13.82 -95.83
CA PRO A 34 37.03 -15.05 -95.19
C PRO A 34 38.50 -15.30 -95.44
N GLY A 35 39.30 -15.48 -94.39
CA GLY A 35 40.68 -15.94 -94.45
C GLY A 35 40.70 -17.49 -94.52
N LYS A 36 41.71 -18.04 -95.08
CA LYS A 36 41.94 -19.51 -95.13
C LYS A 36 42.12 -20.09 -93.75
N ASP A 37 41.49 -21.24 -93.52
CA ASP A 37 41.64 -22.00 -92.29
C ASP A 37 43.11 -22.29 -91.97
N GLY A 38 43.60 -21.79 -90.83
CA GLY A 38 44.90 -22.18 -90.26
C GLY A 38 44.76 -23.47 -89.48
N ALA A 39 45.85 -24.24 -89.44
CA ALA A 39 45.90 -25.48 -88.61
C ALA A 39 45.47 -25.19 -87.17
N PRO A 40 44.76 -26.10 -86.50
CA PRO A 40 44.45 -25.97 -85.09
C PRO A 40 45.73 -25.74 -84.28
N GLY A 41 45.75 -24.65 -83.55
CA GLY A 41 46.80 -24.36 -82.57
C GLY A 41 46.83 -25.41 -81.45
N ALA A 42 48.00 -25.69 -80.94
CA ALA A 42 48.13 -26.57 -79.79
C ALA A 42 47.26 -26.08 -78.64
N GLN A 43 46.61 -27.04 -77.98
CA GLN A 43 45.82 -26.69 -76.75
C GLN A 43 46.79 -26.07 -75.77
N GLY A 44 46.46 -24.89 -75.28
CA GLY A 44 47.23 -24.16 -74.25
C GLY A 44 47.28 -24.99 -72.94
N ASP A 45 48.35 -24.89 -72.25
CA ASP A 45 48.52 -25.52 -70.93
C ASP A 45 47.36 -25.07 -70.00
N PRO A 46 46.95 -26.01 -69.10
CA PRO A 46 45.95 -25.64 -68.08
C PRO A 46 46.46 -24.42 -67.31
N GLY A 47 45.57 -23.48 -67.09
CA GLY A 47 45.87 -22.31 -66.24
C GLY A 47 46.36 -22.73 -64.85
N ALA A 48 47.29 -22.03 -64.27
CA ALA A 48 47.74 -22.30 -62.92
C ALA A 48 46.56 -22.32 -61.92
N ASP A 49 46.57 -23.28 -60.99
CA ASP A 49 45.57 -23.38 -59.95
C ASP A 49 45.45 -22.02 -59.19
N GLY A 50 44.21 -21.64 -58.96
CA GLY A 50 43.98 -20.41 -58.18
C GLY A 50 44.52 -20.57 -56.76
N LYS A 51 44.98 -19.45 -56.16
CA LYS A 51 45.44 -19.46 -54.78
C LYS A 51 44.36 -19.95 -53.84
N SER A 52 44.68 -20.82 -52.87
CA SER A 52 43.77 -21.27 -51.84
C SER A 52 43.34 -20.12 -50.95
N ALA A 53 42.22 -20.24 -50.23
CA ALA A 53 41.78 -19.25 -49.27
C ALA A 53 42.83 -18.96 -48.18
N TYR A 54 43.57 -20.03 -47.77
CA TYR A 54 44.68 -19.89 -46.82
C TYR A 54 45.85 -19.07 -47.39
N GLU A 55 46.27 -19.39 -48.61
CA GLU A 55 47.35 -18.62 -49.27
C GLU A 55 47.00 -17.16 -49.45
N THR A 56 45.72 -16.87 -49.74
CA THR A 56 45.24 -15.48 -49.87
C THR A 56 45.24 -14.81 -48.51
N ALA A 57 44.79 -15.47 -47.44
CA ALA A 57 44.80 -14.94 -46.08
C ALA A 57 46.22 -14.72 -45.57
N SER A 58 47.14 -15.67 -45.83
CA SER A 58 48.56 -15.56 -45.46
C SER A 58 49.26 -14.39 -46.17
N ALA A 59 49.00 -14.22 -47.48
CA ALA A 59 49.48 -13.06 -48.21
C ALA A 59 48.92 -11.73 -47.70
N SER A 60 47.79 -11.75 -47.03
CA SER A 60 47.13 -10.61 -46.39
C SER A 60 47.45 -10.43 -44.89
N GLY A 61 48.45 -11.20 -44.38
CA GLY A 61 48.96 -11.04 -43.02
C GLY A 61 48.49 -12.05 -42.01
N TYR A 62 47.80 -13.11 -42.42
CA TYR A 62 47.47 -14.25 -41.51
C TYR A 62 48.72 -15.07 -41.18
N VAL A 63 49.05 -15.24 -39.89
CA VAL A 63 50.31 -15.89 -39.43
C VAL A 63 50.13 -17.31 -38.92
N GLY A 64 48.94 -17.85 -38.89
CA GLY A 64 48.65 -19.24 -38.49
C GLY A 64 49.01 -20.26 -39.56
N SER A 65 49.08 -21.56 -39.20
CA SER A 65 49.16 -22.67 -40.16
C SER A 65 47.83 -22.84 -40.90
N GLU A 66 47.85 -23.56 -42.02
CA GLU A 66 46.62 -23.90 -42.79
C GLU A 66 45.60 -24.66 -41.91
N ALA A 67 46.08 -25.57 -41.07
CA ALA A 67 45.20 -26.26 -40.10
C ALA A 67 44.61 -25.30 -39.03
N GLN A 68 45.37 -24.26 -38.66
CA GLN A 68 44.85 -23.24 -37.76
C GLN A 68 43.83 -22.37 -38.46
N PHE A 69 44.11 -21.95 -39.72
CA PHE A 69 43.18 -21.17 -40.53
C PHE A 69 41.82 -21.87 -40.69
N GLY A 70 41.83 -23.21 -40.92
CA GLY A 70 40.61 -24.02 -41.00
C GLY A 70 39.83 -24.02 -39.69
N ARG A 71 40.51 -24.10 -38.53
CA ARG A 71 39.85 -23.98 -37.22
C ARG A 71 39.28 -22.62 -36.99
N ASP A 72 40.06 -21.55 -37.23
CA ASP A 72 39.64 -20.18 -37.05
C ASP A 72 38.42 -19.82 -37.91
N LEU A 73 38.38 -20.35 -39.14
CA LEU A 73 37.25 -20.18 -40.06
C LEU A 73 36.00 -20.94 -39.58
N ALA A 74 36.16 -22.13 -38.99
CA ALA A 74 35.07 -22.85 -38.39
C ALA A 74 34.50 -22.13 -37.14
N ASP A 75 35.38 -21.53 -36.33
CA ASP A 75 35.00 -20.82 -35.13
C ASP A 75 34.24 -19.49 -35.42
N VAL A 76 34.44 -18.87 -36.61
CA VAL A 76 33.64 -17.72 -37.04
C VAL A 76 32.14 -18.02 -37.07
N GLN A 77 31.73 -19.27 -37.27
CA GLN A 77 30.32 -19.64 -37.20
C GLN A 77 29.75 -19.55 -35.80
N ASN A 78 30.62 -19.67 -34.77
CA ASN A 78 30.26 -19.57 -33.35
C ASN A 78 30.42 -18.13 -32.81
N ALA A 79 30.93 -17.21 -33.61
CA ALA A 79 31.14 -15.81 -33.20
C ALA A 79 29.80 -15.07 -33.01
N VAL A 80 29.77 -14.17 -32.03
CA VAL A 80 28.63 -13.28 -31.87
C VAL A 80 28.63 -12.26 -33.03
N LYS A 81 27.58 -12.29 -33.85
CA LYS A 81 27.42 -11.39 -35.00
C LYS A 81 26.73 -10.11 -34.58
N TYR A 82 27.32 -8.97 -34.93
CA TYR A 82 26.71 -7.67 -34.66
C TYR A 82 25.67 -7.23 -35.71
N ASN A 83 25.69 -7.86 -36.88
CA ASN A 83 24.92 -7.45 -38.07
C ASN A 83 23.72 -8.41 -38.40
N ALA A 84 23.49 -9.42 -37.59
CA ALA A 84 22.38 -10.37 -37.80
C ALA A 84 21.88 -10.95 -36.48
N PRO A 85 20.57 -11.19 -36.33
CA PRO A 85 20.01 -11.89 -35.18
C PRO A 85 20.60 -13.31 -35.05
N GLN A 86 20.92 -13.71 -33.83
CA GLN A 86 21.38 -15.04 -33.50
C GLN A 86 20.55 -15.64 -32.36
N THR A 87 20.17 -16.89 -32.51
CA THR A 87 19.55 -17.66 -31.44
C THR A 87 20.65 -18.31 -30.60
N LEU A 88 21.01 -17.68 -29.49
CA LEU A 88 22.03 -18.18 -28.56
C LEU A 88 21.34 -18.75 -27.32
N THR A 89 21.89 -19.87 -26.81
CA THR A 89 21.53 -20.41 -25.49
C THR A 89 21.96 -19.42 -24.39
N ASP A 90 21.40 -19.54 -23.19
CA ASP A 90 21.76 -18.66 -22.09
C ASP A 90 23.22 -18.82 -21.64
N ALA A 91 23.78 -20.01 -21.76
CA ALA A 91 25.21 -20.28 -21.55
C ALA A 91 26.09 -19.52 -22.58
N GLN A 92 25.71 -19.55 -23.86
CA GLN A 92 26.41 -18.79 -24.91
C GLN A 92 26.29 -17.29 -24.73
N LYS A 93 25.10 -16.79 -24.33
CA LYS A 93 24.93 -15.37 -23.98
C LYS A 93 25.78 -14.97 -22.79
N ALA A 94 25.88 -15.82 -21.76
CA ALA A 94 26.71 -15.55 -20.58
C ALA A 94 28.19 -15.51 -20.95
N GLN A 95 28.66 -16.47 -21.79
CA GLN A 95 30.05 -16.50 -22.26
C GLN A 95 30.38 -15.30 -23.13
N ALA A 96 29.48 -14.92 -24.04
CA ALA A 96 29.67 -13.72 -24.89
C ALA A 96 29.81 -12.45 -24.06
N ARG A 97 28.97 -12.26 -23.03
CA ARG A 97 29.10 -11.13 -22.10
C ARG A 97 30.44 -11.16 -21.36
N SER A 98 30.84 -12.33 -20.87
CA SER A 98 32.13 -12.50 -20.20
C SER A 98 33.30 -12.10 -21.09
N ASN A 99 33.30 -12.53 -22.38
CA ASN A 99 34.36 -12.26 -23.35
C ASN A 99 34.53 -10.72 -23.63
N ILE A 100 33.44 -9.95 -23.57
CA ILE A 100 33.49 -8.50 -23.82
C ILE A 100 33.48 -7.69 -22.51
N GLY A 101 33.57 -8.34 -21.33
CA GLY A 101 33.51 -7.67 -20.03
C GLY A 101 32.16 -7.01 -19.70
N ALA A 102 31.09 -7.42 -20.38
CA ALA A 102 29.76 -6.89 -20.10
C ALA A 102 29.18 -7.51 -18.82
N PRO A 103 28.53 -6.71 -17.97
CA PRO A 103 27.93 -7.23 -16.73
C PRO A 103 26.81 -8.24 -17.02
N ALA A 104 26.51 -9.08 -16.04
CA ALA A 104 25.32 -9.92 -16.08
C ALA A 104 24.04 -9.05 -16.19
N PRO A 105 22.97 -9.56 -16.77
CA PRO A 105 21.69 -8.85 -16.77
C PRO A 105 21.29 -8.49 -15.34
N TYR A 106 20.78 -7.30 -15.13
CA TYR A 106 20.22 -6.91 -13.84
C TYR A 106 19.01 -7.81 -13.50
N THR A 107 18.96 -8.26 -12.25
CA THR A 107 17.78 -8.93 -11.70
C THR A 107 16.95 -7.89 -10.95
N ALA A 108 15.66 -7.88 -11.18
CA ALA A 108 14.78 -7.01 -10.44
C ALA A 108 14.78 -7.39 -8.95
N GLY A 109 15.05 -6.44 -8.07
CA GLY A 109 14.82 -6.55 -6.63
C GLY A 109 13.36 -6.29 -6.28
N GLU A 110 13.05 -6.30 -4.99
CA GLU A 110 11.73 -5.86 -4.53
C GLU A 110 11.46 -4.41 -5.00
N ASN A 111 10.23 -4.15 -5.37
CA ASN A 111 9.77 -2.84 -5.85
C ASN A 111 10.44 -2.31 -7.13
N ILE A 112 11.13 -3.18 -7.87
CA ILE A 112 11.69 -2.85 -9.18
C ILE A 112 11.16 -3.83 -10.22
N SER A 113 10.77 -3.32 -11.39
CA SER A 113 10.50 -4.14 -12.57
C SER A 113 11.51 -3.81 -13.64
N ILE A 114 11.99 -4.87 -14.32
CA ILE A 114 12.87 -4.75 -15.50
C ILE A 114 12.16 -5.42 -16.66
N SER A 115 11.87 -4.64 -17.70
CA SER A 115 11.26 -5.15 -18.94
C SER A 115 12.11 -4.65 -20.11
N GLY A 116 12.89 -5.57 -20.70
CA GLY A 116 13.86 -5.19 -21.71
C GLY A 116 14.91 -4.21 -21.16
N SER A 117 14.96 -3.02 -21.73
CA SER A 117 15.84 -1.91 -21.29
C SER A 117 15.18 -0.93 -20.32
N VAL A 118 13.90 -1.14 -19.97
CA VAL A 118 13.16 -0.26 -19.07
C VAL A 118 13.27 -0.79 -17.64
N ILE A 119 13.79 0.05 -16.76
CA ILE A 119 13.80 -0.17 -15.31
C ILE A 119 12.75 0.77 -14.73
N ALA A 120 11.73 0.22 -14.09
CA ALA A 120 10.68 0.97 -13.44
C ALA A 120 10.57 0.57 -11.96
N THR A 121 10.22 1.51 -11.12
CA THR A 121 9.84 1.21 -9.74
C THR A 121 8.45 0.58 -9.73
N LYS A 122 8.30 -0.54 -9.05
CA LYS A 122 7.00 -1.04 -8.62
C LYS A 122 6.63 -0.31 -7.33
N VAL A 123 6.44 1.01 -7.39
CA VAL A 123 5.81 1.70 -6.27
C VAL A 123 4.40 1.12 -6.20
N GLN A 124 4.12 0.36 -5.14
CA GLN A 124 2.76 -0.07 -4.88
C GLN A 124 1.96 1.19 -4.55
N PRO A 125 0.99 1.57 -5.37
CA PRO A 125 0.16 2.70 -5.04
C PRO A 125 -0.48 2.41 -3.69
N CYS A 126 -0.43 3.36 -2.77
CA CYS A 126 -1.10 3.25 -1.49
C CYS A 126 -2.09 4.41 -1.39
N ASN A 127 -3.33 4.13 -1.71
CA ASN A 127 -4.41 5.09 -1.51
C ASN A 127 -4.74 5.16 -0.01
N ARG A 128 -5.16 6.34 0.44
CA ARG A 128 -5.58 6.54 1.83
C ARG A 128 -6.73 5.59 2.18
N ASN A 129 -6.63 4.92 3.32
CA ASN A 129 -7.77 4.21 3.88
C ASN A 129 -8.81 5.21 4.41
N LEU A 130 -10.06 5.01 4.03
CA LEU A 130 -11.20 5.83 4.45
C LEU A 130 -11.84 5.34 5.76
N LEU A 131 -11.42 4.16 6.23
CA LEU A 131 -11.85 3.59 7.50
C LEU A 131 -10.94 4.03 8.64
N ASP A 132 -11.50 4.15 9.83
CA ASP A 132 -10.76 4.35 11.05
C ASP A 132 -10.54 2.99 11.73
N ASN A 133 -9.44 2.85 12.50
CA ASN A 133 -9.14 1.63 13.26
C ASN A 133 -9.17 0.35 12.40
N TRP A 134 -8.57 0.42 11.25
CA TRP A 134 -8.68 -0.57 10.18
C TRP A 134 -7.68 -1.73 10.28
N TYR A 135 -6.63 -1.58 11.12
CA TYR A 135 -5.58 -2.57 11.34
C TYR A 135 -5.81 -3.32 12.65
N PHE A 136 -6.18 -4.58 12.55
CA PHE A 136 -6.55 -5.39 13.72
C PHE A 136 -5.36 -6.08 14.41
N GLY A 137 -4.13 -5.97 13.86
CA GLY A 137 -2.93 -6.43 14.54
C GLY A 137 -2.52 -5.56 15.73
N ASN A 138 -2.99 -4.30 15.76
CA ASN A 138 -2.84 -3.38 16.89
C ASN A 138 -3.99 -2.37 16.90
N PRO A 139 -5.24 -2.81 17.16
CA PRO A 139 -6.40 -1.95 17.06
C PRO A 139 -6.52 -0.99 18.24
N VAL A 140 -7.12 0.16 18.00
CA VAL A 140 -7.58 1.04 19.08
C VAL A 140 -8.73 0.36 19.81
N ASN A 141 -8.58 0.18 21.10
CA ASN A 141 -9.53 -0.52 21.96
C ASN A 141 -9.72 0.22 23.29
N GLN A 142 -10.29 1.43 23.24
CA GLN A 142 -10.59 2.21 24.44
C GLN A 142 -11.60 1.52 25.37
N ARG A 143 -12.39 0.57 24.82
CA ARG A 143 -13.42 -0.18 25.55
C ARG A 143 -12.81 -1.28 26.42
N ASP A 144 -11.52 -1.58 26.27
CA ASP A 144 -10.81 -2.67 26.96
C ASP A 144 -11.51 -4.04 26.81
N VAL A 145 -12.02 -4.28 25.61
CA VAL A 145 -12.72 -5.54 25.29
C VAL A 145 -11.68 -6.58 24.87
N SER A 146 -11.84 -7.80 25.35
CA SER A 146 -10.94 -8.92 25.04
C SER A 146 -11.73 -10.23 24.90
N GLY A 147 -11.09 -11.23 24.29
CA GLY A 147 -11.68 -12.55 24.07
C GLY A 147 -12.76 -12.57 23.01
N THR A 148 -13.76 -13.41 23.17
CA THR A 148 -14.85 -13.61 22.22
C THR A 148 -16.09 -12.81 22.61
N ILE A 149 -16.58 -11.99 21.70
CA ILE A 149 -17.80 -11.19 21.81
C ILE A 149 -18.87 -11.81 20.91
N SER A 150 -20.06 -12.08 21.45
CA SER A 150 -21.21 -12.63 20.71
C SER A 150 -22.43 -11.72 20.78
N SER A 151 -22.36 -10.61 21.51
CA SER A 151 -23.45 -9.63 21.60
C SER A 151 -23.27 -8.57 20.53
N ALA A 152 -24.34 -8.24 19.81
CA ALA A 152 -24.35 -7.13 18.87
C ALA A 152 -24.00 -5.81 19.59
N GLY A 153 -23.16 -5.00 18.97
CA GLY A 153 -22.67 -3.74 19.53
C GLY A 153 -21.23 -3.43 19.14
N TYR A 154 -20.73 -2.27 19.58
CA TYR A 154 -19.32 -1.91 19.37
C TYR A 154 -18.41 -2.79 20.21
N PHE A 155 -17.48 -3.49 19.56
CA PHE A 155 -16.48 -4.36 20.20
C PHE A 155 -15.08 -3.77 20.17
N LEU A 156 -14.75 -3.05 19.12
CA LEU A 156 -13.59 -2.15 19.02
C LEU A 156 -14.08 -0.74 18.70
N ASP A 157 -13.22 0.22 18.86
CA ASP A 157 -13.56 1.59 18.48
C ASP A 157 -13.86 1.63 16.98
N ARG A 158 -14.97 2.25 16.62
CA ARG A 158 -15.52 2.34 15.26
C ARG A 158 -16.11 1.05 14.67
N TRP A 159 -15.79 -0.14 15.20
CA TRP A 159 -16.28 -1.40 14.68
C TRP A 159 -17.40 -2.00 15.52
N LYS A 160 -18.52 -2.27 14.87
CA LYS A 160 -19.74 -2.83 15.47
C LYS A 160 -19.99 -4.25 14.99
N LEU A 161 -20.11 -5.19 15.89
CA LEU A 161 -20.65 -6.53 15.60
C LEU A 161 -22.16 -6.40 15.36
N VAL A 162 -22.63 -6.91 14.21
CA VAL A 162 -24.05 -6.91 13.84
C VAL A 162 -24.68 -8.25 14.18
N SER A 163 -23.98 -9.34 13.85
CA SER A 163 -24.44 -10.71 14.11
C SER A 163 -23.25 -11.67 14.23
N GLY A 164 -23.47 -12.79 14.86
CA GLY A 164 -22.45 -13.81 15.05
C GLY A 164 -21.51 -13.52 16.21
N SER A 165 -20.22 -13.76 16.04
CA SER A 165 -19.19 -13.55 17.05
C SER A 165 -17.89 -13.03 16.45
N VAL A 166 -17.13 -12.31 17.27
CA VAL A 166 -15.78 -11.88 16.95
C VAL A 166 -14.85 -12.18 18.12
N THR A 167 -13.66 -12.71 17.83
CA THR A 167 -12.62 -12.96 18.84
C THR A 167 -11.44 -12.03 18.57
N ILE A 168 -11.03 -11.26 19.57
CA ILE A 168 -9.86 -10.38 19.50
C ILE A 168 -8.62 -11.21 19.83
N ASN A 169 -7.67 -11.26 18.90
CA ASN A 169 -6.39 -11.95 19.01
C ASN A 169 -5.24 -10.92 19.06
N THR A 170 -4.04 -11.37 19.36
CA THR A 170 -2.85 -10.51 19.41
C THR A 170 -2.38 -10.00 18.04
N ASP A 171 -2.83 -10.62 16.95
CA ASP A 171 -2.37 -10.38 15.59
C ASP A 171 -3.54 -10.23 14.59
N GLY A 172 -4.71 -9.89 15.08
CA GLY A 172 -5.91 -9.71 14.27
C GLY A 172 -7.19 -10.03 15.03
N ILE A 173 -8.29 -10.15 14.30
CA ILE A 173 -9.57 -10.60 14.84
C ILE A 173 -10.07 -11.81 14.06
N THR A 174 -10.70 -12.77 14.73
CA THR A 174 -11.41 -13.87 14.06
C THR A 174 -12.90 -13.53 14.02
N LEU A 175 -13.45 -13.36 12.84
CA LEU A 175 -14.85 -13.00 12.62
C LEU A 175 -15.64 -14.23 12.16
N ASN A 176 -16.70 -14.58 12.91
CA ASN A 176 -17.71 -15.56 12.49
C ASN A 176 -19.08 -14.89 12.53
N GLY A 177 -19.40 -14.16 11.47
CA GLY A 177 -20.60 -13.34 11.40
C GLY A 177 -20.40 -12.07 10.60
N THR A 178 -21.04 -11.00 11.04
CA THR A 178 -21.03 -9.72 10.31
C THR A 178 -20.65 -8.58 11.24
N MET A 179 -19.69 -7.75 10.79
CA MET A 179 -19.33 -6.48 11.43
C MET A 179 -19.45 -5.32 10.48
N GLN A 180 -19.56 -4.11 11.01
CA GLN A 180 -19.76 -2.89 10.24
C GLN A 180 -18.99 -1.71 10.80
N GLN A 181 -18.64 -0.79 9.89
CA GLN A 181 -18.21 0.57 10.21
C GLN A 181 -19.00 1.57 9.37
N VAL A 182 -19.53 2.63 9.99
CA VAL A 182 -20.24 3.71 9.32
C VAL A 182 -19.31 4.90 9.15
N LEU A 183 -19.24 5.50 7.96
CA LEU A 183 -18.46 6.69 7.67
C LEU A 183 -19.28 7.95 7.96
N GLU A 184 -18.61 9.03 8.39
CA GLU A 184 -19.27 10.34 8.55
C GLU A 184 -19.78 10.89 7.21
N THR A 185 -18.93 10.78 6.18
CA THR A 185 -19.19 11.33 4.85
C THR A 185 -19.04 10.24 3.80
N ALA A 186 -19.94 10.20 2.85
CA ALA A 186 -19.78 9.32 1.69
C ALA A 186 -18.58 9.77 0.86
N PRO A 187 -17.68 8.87 0.46
CA PRO A 187 -16.64 9.19 -0.50
C PRO A 187 -17.25 9.56 -1.85
N VAL A 188 -16.60 10.49 -2.55
CA VAL A 188 -16.99 10.89 -3.90
C VAL A 188 -16.12 10.16 -4.92
N GLY A 189 -16.73 9.39 -5.82
CA GLY A 189 -16.06 8.59 -6.83
C GLY A 189 -16.21 7.08 -6.61
N THR A 190 -15.53 6.33 -7.46
CA THR A 190 -15.49 4.86 -7.34
C THR A 190 -14.65 4.47 -6.14
N VAL A 191 -15.13 3.51 -5.38
CA VAL A 191 -14.42 2.96 -4.22
C VAL A 191 -14.19 1.46 -4.36
N THR A 192 -13.09 1.00 -3.78
CA THR A 192 -12.76 -0.41 -3.64
C THR A 192 -12.68 -0.75 -2.16
N ALA A 193 -13.33 -1.84 -1.77
CA ALA A 193 -13.25 -2.39 -0.43
C ALA A 193 -12.46 -3.71 -0.46
N SER A 194 -11.53 -3.86 0.46
CA SER A 194 -10.66 -5.04 0.55
C SER A 194 -10.41 -5.43 2.01
N ALA A 195 -10.17 -6.70 2.24
CA ALA A 195 -9.74 -7.22 3.53
C ALA A 195 -8.51 -8.10 3.36
N LEU A 196 -7.57 -8.00 4.28
CA LEU A 196 -6.43 -8.90 4.40
C LEU A 196 -6.73 -9.93 5.48
N THR A 197 -6.78 -11.19 5.08
CA THR A 197 -6.86 -12.34 5.97
C THR A 197 -5.49 -13.00 6.11
N GLN A 198 -5.39 -14.03 6.94
CA GLN A 198 -4.18 -14.84 7.01
C GLN A 198 -3.87 -15.57 5.69
N ALA A 199 -4.89 -15.89 4.89
CA ALA A 199 -4.74 -16.50 3.56
C ALA A 199 -4.44 -15.47 2.46
N GLY A 200 -4.72 -14.19 2.68
CA GLY A 200 -4.44 -13.12 1.74
C GLY A 200 -5.61 -12.16 1.50
N VAL A 201 -5.48 -11.37 0.44
CA VAL A 201 -6.55 -10.47 -0.02
C VAL A 201 -7.46 -11.23 -0.97
N GLY A 202 -8.80 -11.05 -0.79
CA GLY A 202 -9.83 -11.62 -1.67
C GLY A 202 -10.62 -12.78 -1.07
N GLU A 203 -10.16 -13.42 0.00
CA GLU A 203 -10.90 -14.44 0.74
C GLU A 203 -12.17 -13.87 1.39
N VAL A 204 -12.04 -12.70 1.99
CA VAL A 204 -13.15 -11.92 2.52
C VAL A 204 -13.25 -10.63 1.72
N VAL A 205 -14.40 -10.37 1.11
CA VAL A 205 -14.65 -9.17 0.31
C VAL A 205 -15.65 -8.29 1.04
N PRO A 206 -15.20 -7.17 1.64
CA PRO A 206 -16.11 -6.21 2.25
C PRO A 206 -17.00 -5.55 1.20
N THR A 207 -18.17 -5.11 1.61
CA THR A 207 -19.09 -4.35 0.77
C THR A 207 -19.27 -2.94 1.30
N TYR A 208 -19.45 -1.97 0.40
CA TYR A 208 -19.77 -0.60 0.76
C TYR A 208 -21.14 -0.21 0.23
N ASN A 209 -21.98 0.32 1.11
CA ASN A 209 -23.26 0.90 0.75
C ASN A 209 -23.18 2.43 0.85
N SER A 210 -23.35 3.12 -0.27
CA SER A 210 -23.21 4.58 -0.34
C SER A 210 -24.37 5.33 0.31
N GLU A 211 -25.58 4.76 0.36
CA GLU A 211 -26.76 5.38 0.96
C GLU A 211 -26.63 5.41 2.50
N THR A 212 -26.24 4.29 3.08
CA THR A 212 -26.04 4.16 4.53
C THR A 212 -24.62 4.55 4.95
N LYS A 213 -23.70 4.77 4.01
CA LYS A 213 -22.27 5.03 4.23
C LYS A 213 -21.58 3.93 5.04
N THR A 214 -22.02 2.70 4.87
CA THR A 214 -21.60 1.58 5.70
C THR A 214 -20.71 0.63 4.95
N VAL A 215 -19.56 0.30 5.54
CA VAL A 215 -18.74 -0.85 5.15
C VAL A 215 -19.18 -2.03 5.98
N THR A 216 -19.51 -3.12 5.30
CA THR A 216 -19.91 -4.38 5.90
C THR A 216 -18.90 -5.47 5.58
N VAL A 217 -18.44 -6.17 6.59
CA VAL A 217 -17.55 -7.34 6.48
C VAL A 217 -18.28 -8.55 7.03
N THR A 218 -18.39 -9.60 6.22
CA THR A 218 -18.96 -10.89 6.63
C THR A 218 -17.92 -11.98 6.43
N ALA A 219 -17.74 -12.81 7.43
CA ALA A 219 -16.77 -13.90 7.45
C ALA A 219 -17.32 -15.12 8.21
N ALA A 220 -16.78 -16.29 7.94
CA ALA A 220 -17.25 -17.57 8.51
C ALA A 220 -16.18 -18.25 9.39
N GLY A 221 -15.45 -17.45 10.18
CA GLY A 221 -14.38 -17.90 11.06
C GLY A 221 -12.99 -17.49 10.57
N GLU A 222 -12.93 -16.62 9.55
CA GLU A 222 -11.66 -16.14 9.02
C GLU A 222 -11.01 -15.14 9.96
N LYS A 223 -9.67 -15.20 9.99
CA LYS A 223 -8.84 -14.25 10.73
C LYS A 223 -8.53 -13.04 9.85
N LEU A 224 -9.07 -11.91 10.23
CA LEU A 224 -8.85 -10.62 9.60
C LEU A 224 -7.68 -9.89 10.25
N VAL A 225 -6.76 -9.41 9.43
CA VAL A 225 -5.61 -8.59 9.83
C VAL A 225 -5.89 -7.11 9.60
N ALA A 226 -6.53 -6.77 8.49
CA ALA A 226 -6.83 -5.40 8.12
C ALA A 226 -8.03 -5.33 7.16
N VAL A 227 -8.71 -4.18 7.15
CA VAL A 227 -9.79 -3.85 6.20
C VAL A 227 -9.55 -2.46 5.63
N LYS A 228 -9.76 -2.28 4.35
CA LYS A 228 -9.58 -1.00 3.66
C LYS A 228 -10.79 -0.68 2.79
N LEU A 229 -11.20 0.58 2.84
CA LEU A 229 -12.03 1.22 1.84
C LEU A 229 -11.21 2.38 1.25
N GLU A 230 -11.07 2.42 -0.05
CA GLU A 230 -10.22 3.40 -0.73
C GLU A 230 -10.85 3.89 -2.03
N LEU A 231 -10.42 5.06 -2.50
CA LEU A 231 -10.81 5.56 -3.82
C LEU A 231 -10.03 4.81 -4.91
N GLY A 232 -10.72 4.49 -6.01
CA GLY A 232 -10.17 3.78 -7.16
C GLY A 232 -10.83 2.44 -7.40
N THR A 233 -10.34 1.73 -8.43
CA THR A 233 -10.86 0.43 -8.89
C THR A 233 -9.98 -0.74 -8.48
N GLU A 234 -8.76 -0.46 -8.01
CA GLU A 234 -7.76 -1.46 -7.61
C GLU A 234 -7.52 -1.38 -6.10
N GLN A 235 -7.30 -2.53 -5.49
CA GLN A 235 -6.96 -2.59 -4.08
C GLN A 235 -5.49 -2.21 -3.86
N THR A 236 -5.23 -1.40 -2.84
CA THR A 236 -3.88 -1.03 -2.41
C THR A 236 -3.61 -1.34 -0.93
N LEU A 237 -4.38 -2.25 -0.34
CA LEU A 237 -4.22 -2.65 1.05
C LEU A 237 -2.92 -3.42 1.28
N ALA A 238 -2.67 -4.43 0.45
CA ALA A 238 -1.53 -5.32 0.60
C ALA A 238 -1.08 -5.88 -0.76
N HIS A 239 0.16 -6.37 -0.82
CA HIS A 239 0.73 -7.05 -1.98
C HIS A 239 1.49 -8.31 -1.54
N GLN A 240 1.78 -9.18 -2.49
CA GLN A 240 2.69 -10.30 -2.26
C GLN A 240 4.13 -9.84 -2.47
N ASN A 241 4.99 -10.13 -1.50
CA ASN A 241 6.42 -9.93 -1.63
C ASN A 241 7.07 -11.02 -2.52
N SER A 242 8.39 -10.98 -2.69
CA SER A 242 9.14 -11.93 -3.51
C SER A 242 9.06 -13.41 -3.04
N SER A 243 8.72 -13.63 -1.77
CA SER A 243 8.49 -14.96 -1.21
C SER A 243 7.04 -15.45 -1.32
N GLY A 244 6.15 -14.62 -1.90
CA GLY A 244 4.72 -14.90 -1.99
C GLY A 244 3.92 -14.59 -0.71
N ALA A 245 4.56 -14.04 0.32
CA ALA A 245 3.87 -13.64 1.54
C ALA A 245 3.15 -12.31 1.34
N TRP A 246 1.96 -12.19 1.90
CA TRP A 246 1.20 -10.95 1.89
C TRP A 246 1.75 -9.95 2.90
N VAL A 247 1.97 -8.72 2.45
CA VAL A 247 2.52 -7.62 3.24
C VAL A 247 1.64 -6.39 3.03
N LEU A 248 1.30 -5.70 4.12
CA LEU A 248 0.58 -4.42 4.06
C LEU A 248 1.41 -3.37 3.33
N ASN A 249 0.76 -2.55 2.49
CA ASN A 249 1.41 -1.44 1.79
C ASN A 249 1.66 -0.23 2.69
N GLU A 250 0.90 -0.15 3.79
CA GLU A 250 1.07 0.87 4.82
C GLU A 250 0.83 0.28 6.21
N MET A 251 1.41 0.89 7.23
CA MET A 251 1.13 0.61 8.63
C MET A 251 0.58 1.88 9.25
N PRO A 252 -0.57 1.81 9.95
CA PRO A 252 -1.13 2.98 10.60
C PRO A 252 -0.29 3.40 11.80
N ASP A 253 -0.19 4.70 12.02
CA ASP A 253 0.28 5.23 13.30
C ASP A 253 -0.82 5.09 14.35
N TYR A 254 -0.50 4.43 15.47
CA TYR A 254 -1.48 4.16 16.53
C TYR A 254 -2.04 5.47 17.14
N GLY A 255 -1.20 6.50 17.28
CA GLY A 255 -1.60 7.78 17.86
C GLY A 255 -2.58 8.54 16.96
N GLU A 256 -2.35 8.48 15.64
CA GLU A 256 -3.28 9.04 14.66
C GLU A 256 -4.62 8.30 14.66
N GLU A 257 -4.60 6.97 14.67
CA GLU A 257 -5.81 6.15 14.73
C GLU A 257 -6.58 6.37 16.04
N LEU A 258 -5.88 6.45 17.17
CA LEU A 258 -6.49 6.80 18.45
C LEU A 258 -7.16 8.17 18.37
N THR A 259 -6.49 9.17 17.80
CA THR A 259 -7.02 10.52 17.64
C THR A 259 -8.29 10.53 16.79
N LYS A 260 -8.33 9.76 15.70
CA LYS A 260 -9.54 9.58 14.87
C LYS A 260 -10.66 8.92 15.67
N CYS A 261 -10.36 7.85 16.41
CA CYS A 261 -11.33 7.13 17.24
C CYS A 261 -11.89 8.01 18.37
N MET A 262 -11.07 8.86 18.98
CA MET A 262 -11.50 9.77 20.04
C MET A 262 -12.53 10.82 19.60
N ARG A 263 -12.70 11.04 18.29
CA ARG A 263 -13.83 11.86 17.78
C ARG A 263 -15.19 11.20 18.01
N TYR A 264 -15.22 9.87 18.24
CA TYR A 264 -16.44 9.07 18.39
C TYR A 264 -16.61 8.53 19.81
N LEU A 265 -15.52 8.22 20.47
CA LEU A 265 -15.52 7.65 21.81
C LEU A 265 -14.37 8.24 22.62
N GLN A 266 -14.67 8.71 23.83
CA GLN A 266 -13.67 9.00 24.85
C GLN A 266 -14.10 8.38 26.16
N ILE A 267 -13.18 7.65 26.78
CA ILE A 267 -13.40 7.02 28.09
C ILE A 267 -12.48 7.70 29.11
N ILE A 268 -13.09 8.34 30.10
CA ILE A 268 -12.37 8.94 31.20
C ILE A 268 -12.43 7.94 32.35
N SER A 269 -11.29 7.43 32.75
CA SER A 269 -11.17 6.44 33.82
C SER A 269 -10.05 6.80 34.79
N THR A 270 -10.16 6.31 36.02
CA THR A 270 -9.09 6.40 37.01
C THR A 270 -8.47 5.02 37.18
N PRO A 271 -7.20 4.84 36.82
CA PRO A 271 -6.60 3.49 36.81
C PRO A 271 -6.30 2.94 38.21
N TYR A 272 -5.89 3.75 39.16
CA TYR A 272 -5.36 3.25 40.44
C TYR A 272 -5.55 4.24 41.59
N ASP A 273 -6.66 4.22 42.30
CA ASP A 273 -6.67 4.71 43.70
C ASP A 273 -7.91 4.24 44.47
N THR A 274 -7.68 3.74 45.67
CA THR A 274 -8.73 3.38 46.63
C THR A 274 -9.31 4.59 47.34
N SER A 275 -8.56 5.71 47.37
CA SER A 275 -8.92 6.94 48.10
C SER A 275 -9.79 7.91 47.29
N GLY A 276 -9.79 7.76 45.95
CA GLY A 276 -10.46 8.69 45.03
C GLY A 276 -9.66 9.97 44.82
N ASN A 277 -9.35 10.24 43.53
CA ASN A 277 -8.68 11.47 43.13
C ASN A 277 -9.69 12.52 42.67
N GLY A 278 -9.44 13.78 43.00
CA GLY A 278 -10.15 14.90 42.41
C GLY A 278 -9.76 15.04 40.95
N VAL A 279 -10.70 14.76 40.04
CA VAL A 279 -10.44 14.75 38.60
C VAL A 279 -10.91 15.99 37.88
N ALA A 280 -11.85 16.71 38.48
CA ALA A 280 -12.38 17.95 37.91
C ALA A 280 -12.99 18.81 39.02
N ILE A 281 -13.15 20.12 38.73
CA ILE A 281 -13.83 21.05 39.59
C ILE A 281 -15.14 21.42 38.93
N GLY A 282 -16.22 21.39 39.72
CA GLY A 282 -17.55 21.74 39.28
C GLY A 282 -18.15 22.86 40.12
N TYR A 283 -19.22 23.43 39.62
CA TYR A 283 -20.02 24.47 40.25
C TYR A 283 -21.40 23.88 40.63
N ALA A 284 -21.78 24.07 41.90
CA ALA A 284 -23.10 23.66 42.37
C ALA A 284 -24.15 24.69 41.91
N ASN A 285 -24.93 24.31 40.88
CA ASN A 285 -26.01 25.14 40.35
C ASN A 285 -27.17 25.28 41.34
N ASN A 286 -27.37 24.26 42.17
CA ASN A 286 -28.37 24.23 43.23
C ASN A 286 -27.90 23.29 44.35
N THR A 287 -28.78 22.92 45.29
CA THR A 287 -28.43 22.07 46.43
C THR A 287 -28.23 20.56 46.06
N VAL A 288 -28.47 20.18 44.80
CA VAL A 288 -28.40 18.77 44.36
C VAL A 288 -27.62 18.58 43.06
N ASP A 289 -27.40 19.60 42.23
CA ASP A 289 -26.77 19.46 40.93
C ASP A 289 -25.39 20.16 40.89
N LEU A 290 -24.34 19.36 40.76
CA LEU A 290 -22.99 19.81 40.52
C LEU A 290 -22.69 19.75 39.01
N TRP A 291 -22.43 20.88 38.41
CA TRP A 291 -22.07 21.03 37.00
C TRP A 291 -20.57 20.99 36.86
N VAL A 292 -20.06 19.97 36.15
CA VAL A 292 -18.62 19.74 35.98
C VAL A 292 -18.29 19.87 34.52
N PRO A 293 -17.50 20.85 34.10
CA PRO A 293 -16.99 20.94 32.73
C PRO A 293 -15.89 19.88 32.54
N ILE A 294 -16.03 19.05 31.53
CA ILE A 294 -15.07 18.03 31.13
C ILE A 294 -14.48 18.46 29.78
N PRO A 295 -13.20 18.89 29.75
CA PRO A 295 -12.52 19.13 28.50
C PRO A 295 -12.32 17.80 27.76
N LEU A 296 -12.54 17.79 26.45
CA LEU A 296 -12.32 16.63 25.62
C LEU A 296 -10.90 16.67 25.08
N ALA A 297 -10.22 15.52 25.13
CA ALA A 297 -8.85 15.39 24.64
C ALA A 297 -8.75 15.71 23.13
N VAL A 298 -9.79 15.35 22.39
CA VAL A 298 -9.99 15.69 20.97
C VAL A 298 -11.43 16.17 20.80
N PRO A 299 -11.70 17.17 19.97
CA PRO A 299 -13.08 17.57 19.67
C PRO A 299 -13.87 16.39 19.10
N MET A 300 -14.97 16.02 19.74
CA MET A 300 -15.85 14.96 19.27
C MET A 300 -16.76 15.46 18.15
N ARG A 301 -17.14 14.57 17.24
CA ARG A 301 -17.91 14.90 16.03
C ARG A 301 -19.24 15.61 16.30
N ILE A 302 -19.88 15.27 17.39
CA ILE A 302 -21.11 15.90 17.90
C ILE A 302 -21.03 15.96 19.42
N SER A 303 -22.02 16.55 20.07
CA SER A 303 -22.16 16.50 21.53
C SER A 303 -22.34 15.05 21.98
N PRO A 304 -21.38 14.47 22.72
CA PRO A 304 -21.43 13.07 23.10
C PRO A 304 -22.53 12.80 24.15
N THR A 305 -23.08 11.58 24.09
CA THR A 305 -23.95 11.07 25.14
C THR A 305 -23.09 10.49 26.27
N PRO A 306 -23.19 11.01 27.49
CA PRO A 306 -22.47 10.45 28.62
C PRO A 306 -23.20 9.21 29.14
N THR A 307 -22.41 8.17 29.40
CA THR A 307 -22.89 6.96 30.07
C THR A 307 -21.95 6.57 31.20
N ILE A 308 -22.51 6.05 32.27
CA ILE A 308 -21.75 5.47 33.37
C ILE A 308 -22.07 3.97 33.35
N PRO A 309 -21.07 3.08 33.28
CA PRO A 309 -21.29 1.65 33.34
C PRO A 309 -22.08 1.24 34.60
N THR A 310 -22.86 0.18 34.48
CA THR A 310 -23.73 -0.33 35.57
C THR A 310 -22.96 -0.48 36.88
N GLY A 311 -23.51 0.08 37.97
CA GLY A 311 -22.85 0.09 39.29
C GLY A 311 -21.75 1.16 39.45
N GLY A 312 -21.45 1.91 38.39
CA GLY A 312 -20.35 2.89 38.38
C GLY A 312 -20.68 4.21 39.08
N VAL A 313 -21.97 4.64 39.18
CA VAL A 313 -22.35 5.95 39.76
C VAL A 313 -21.89 6.09 41.20
N SER A 314 -21.96 5.05 42.02
CA SER A 314 -21.50 5.06 43.42
C SER A 314 -20.01 5.30 43.60
N ARG A 315 -19.24 5.17 42.53
CA ARG A 315 -17.80 5.43 42.51
C ARG A 315 -17.45 6.90 42.36
N PHE A 316 -18.43 7.77 42.11
CA PHE A 316 -18.28 9.21 42.03
C PHE A 316 -18.68 9.85 43.36
N LYS A 317 -17.91 10.80 43.79
CA LYS A 317 -18.15 11.59 44.99
C LYS A 317 -17.93 13.06 44.68
N ALA A 318 -18.65 13.92 45.37
CA ALA A 318 -18.49 15.37 45.32
C ALA A 318 -18.06 15.89 46.67
N GLY A 319 -17.09 16.78 46.75
CA GLY A 319 -16.64 17.31 48.02
C GLY A 319 -15.74 18.54 47.88
N LYS A 320 -15.65 19.33 48.93
CA LYS A 320 -14.69 20.45 49.02
C LYS A 320 -13.28 19.93 49.42
N THR A 321 -13.23 18.82 50.12
CA THR A 321 -12.03 18.10 50.51
C THR A 321 -12.25 16.59 50.36
N SER A 322 -11.19 15.81 50.39
CA SER A 322 -11.26 14.34 50.35
C SER A 322 -11.90 13.71 51.59
N SER A 323 -12.05 14.43 52.67
CA SER A 323 -12.64 13.97 53.92
C SER A 323 -14.14 14.22 54.07
N ALA A 324 -14.72 15.14 53.28
CA ALA A 324 -16.12 15.52 53.34
C ALA A 324 -16.84 15.19 51.99
N LEU A 325 -16.77 13.94 51.58
CA LEU A 325 -17.30 13.48 50.31
C LEU A 325 -18.78 13.14 50.40
N LYS A 326 -19.56 13.63 49.44
CA LYS A 326 -20.97 13.37 49.23
C LYS A 326 -21.16 12.37 48.09
N ASP A 327 -22.15 11.51 48.26
CA ASP A 327 -22.44 10.51 47.22
C ASP A 327 -23.06 11.14 45.97
N VAL A 328 -22.61 10.70 44.83
CA VAL A 328 -23.27 10.97 43.55
C VAL A 328 -24.29 9.87 43.28
N THR A 329 -25.50 10.27 42.99
CA THR A 329 -26.63 9.34 42.77
C THR A 329 -27.02 9.24 41.31
N ARG A 330 -26.66 10.22 40.50
CA ARG A 330 -26.97 10.25 39.06
C ARG A 330 -25.94 11.10 38.31
N VAL A 331 -25.65 10.72 37.08
CA VAL A 331 -24.86 11.50 36.14
C VAL A 331 -25.67 11.71 34.86
N THR A 332 -25.73 12.93 34.37
CA THR A 332 -26.42 13.29 33.13
C THR A 332 -25.61 14.32 32.32
N GLY A 333 -25.92 14.47 31.04
CA GLY A 333 -25.33 15.52 30.23
C GLY A 333 -25.90 16.89 30.54
N GLY A 334 -25.06 17.88 30.69
CA GLY A 334 -25.40 19.29 30.75
C GLY A 334 -25.23 19.98 29.40
N TRP A 335 -24.68 21.21 29.41
CA TRP A 335 -24.37 21.95 28.18
C TRP A 335 -23.11 21.42 27.48
N ALA A 336 -22.96 21.72 26.20
CA ALA A 336 -21.80 21.40 25.39
C ALA A 336 -21.28 22.62 24.66
N MET A 337 -19.96 22.79 24.61
CA MET A 337 -19.34 23.81 23.77
C MET A 337 -19.08 23.17 22.39
N GLN A 338 -19.70 23.74 21.36
CA GLN A 338 -19.60 23.26 19.98
C GLN A 338 -19.04 24.34 19.07
N THR A 339 -18.20 23.96 18.13
CA THR A 339 -17.69 24.80 17.05
C THR A 339 -17.77 24.02 15.76
N GLY A 340 -18.51 24.51 14.76
CA GLY A 340 -18.69 23.82 13.49
C GLY A 340 -19.31 22.43 13.60
N GLY A 341 -20.17 22.20 14.61
CA GLY A 341 -20.80 20.90 14.89
C GLY A 341 -19.98 19.98 15.79
N ALA A 342 -18.67 20.17 15.90
CA ALA A 342 -17.83 19.39 16.81
C ALA A 342 -17.91 19.90 18.26
N CYS A 343 -17.86 18.97 19.22
CA CYS A 343 -17.90 19.27 20.65
C CYS A 343 -16.49 19.23 21.24
N SER A 344 -16.02 20.36 21.78
CA SER A 344 -14.69 20.47 22.43
C SER A 344 -14.74 20.38 23.95
N MET A 345 -15.90 20.60 24.54
CA MET A 345 -16.12 20.48 25.98
C MET A 345 -17.53 19.98 26.26
N ARG A 346 -17.68 19.09 27.22
CA ARG A 346 -18.96 18.57 27.67
C ARG A 346 -19.14 18.83 29.16
N SER A 347 -20.14 19.59 29.55
CA SER A 347 -20.54 19.65 30.95
C SER A 347 -21.35 18.42 31.33
N LEU A 348 -21.03 17.86 32.47
CA LEU A 348 -21.81 16.78 33.09
C LEU A 348 -22.46 17.29 34.38
N ILE A 349 -23.64 16.79 34.67
CA ILE A 349 -24.38 17.09 35.89
C ILE A 349 -24.30 15.85 36.79
N PHE A 350 -23.67 16.02 37.92
CA PHE A 350 -23.58 15.04 39.00
C PHE A 350 -24.56 15.36 40.09
N ALA A 351 -25.63 14.56 40.23
CA ALA A 351 -26.59 14.77 41.28
C ALA A 351 -26.02 14.25 42.61
N SER A 352 -25.98 15.11 43.62
CA SER A 352 -25.47 14.82 44.95
C SER A 352 -26.26 15.68 45.98
N SER A 353 -26.66 15.09 47.09
CA SER A 353 -27.40 15.83 48.11
C SER A 353 -26.49 16.71 48.97
N GLY A 354 -27.06 17.82 49.50
CA GLY A 354 -26.42 18.69 50.50
C GLY A 354 -25.29 19.52 49.91
N LEU A 355 -25.33 19.88 48.63
CA LEU A 355 -24.49 20.92 48.05
C LEU A 355 -24.97 22.31 48.50
N THR A 356 -24.10 23.26 48.47
CA THR A 356 -24.45 24.70 48.66
C THR A 356 -24.44 25.37 47.29
N ALA A 357 -25.59 25.90 46.88
CA ALA A 357 -25.71 26.62 45.61
C ALA A 357 -24.69 27.76 45.53
N GLY A 358 -24.06 27.92 44.37
CA GLY A 358 -23.05 28.96 44.17
C GLY A 358 -21.63 28.58 44.57
N GLU A 359 -21.43 27.44 45.18
CA GLU A 359 -20.09 26.98 45.60
C GLU A 359 -19.45 25.99 44.65
N THR A 360 -18.11 25.89 44.71
CA THR A 360 -17.33 24.96 43.94
C THR A 360 -17.05 23.67 44.73
N TYR A 361 -17.09 22.56 44.02
CA TYR A 361 -16.79 21.22 44.54
C TYR A 361 -15.87 20.50 43.59
N ALA A 362 -14.94 19.71 44.15
CA ALA A 362 -14.20 18.74 43.36
C ALA A 362 -15.05 17.48 43.10
N LEU A 363 -14.97 16.96 41.89
CA LEU A 363 -15.44 15.63 41.56
C LEU A 363 -14.32 14.65 41.80
N PHE A 364 -14.61 13.64 42.60
CA PHE A 364 -13.69 12.52 42.89
C PHE A 364 -14.18 11.27 42.19
N MET A 365 -13.23 10.59 41.56
CA MET A 365 -13.47 9.29 40.92
C MET A 365 -12.67 8.21 41.65
N ARG A 366 -13.34 7.17 42.14
CA ARG A 366 -12.72 6.01 42.77
C ARG A 366 -12.29 4.99 41.72
N GLN A 367 -11.45 4.04 42.14
CA GLN A 367 -10.98 2.94 41.28
C GLN A 367 -12.12 2.30 40.49
N GLY A 368 -11.92 2.14 39.20
CA GLY A 368 -12.89 1.57 38.27
C GLY A 368 -14.09 2.48 37.95
N ALA A 369 -14.06 3.75 38.37
CA ALA A 369 -15.00 4.75 37.88
C ALA A 369 -14.69 5.04 36.40
N GLN A 370 -15.71 5.08 35.58
CA GLN A 370 -15.61 5.43 34.16
C GLN A 370 -16.72 6.37 33.75
N ILE A 371 -16.37 7.33 32.93
CA ILE A 371 -17.31 8.16 32.17
C ILE A 371 -17.08 7.84 30.70
N VAL A 372 -18.06 7.26 30.06
CA VAL A 372 -18.02 6.95 28.62
C VAL A 372 -18.74 8.07 27.90
N LEU A 373 -18.05 8.78 27.04
CA LEU A 373 -18.58 9.81 26.18
C LEU A 373 -18.63 9.28 24.75
N SER A 374 -19.83 8.98 24.25
CA SER A 374 -20.01 8.36 22.92
C SER A 374 -20.72 9.32 21.97
N ALA A 375 -20.15 9.44 20.77
CA ALA A 375 -20.68 10.11 19.60
C ALA A 375 -20.65 9.17 18.38
N GLU A 376 -20.76 7.86 18.61
CA GLU A 376 -20.76 6.81 17.58
C GLU A 376 -21.91 6.99 16.58
N LEU A 377 -21.75 6.40 15.37
CA LEU A 377 -22.68 6.48 14.23
C LEU A 377 -23.67 5.30 14.21
#